data_42971e8eb8e0acaf5d34812b9dae329c
#
_entry.id   42971e8eb8e0acaf5d34812b9dae329c
#
_cell.length_a   1.000
_cell.length_b   1.000
_cell.length_c   1.000
_cell.angle_alpha   90.00
_cell.angle_beta   90.00
_cell.angle_gamma   90.00
#
_symmetry.space_group_name_H-M   'P 1'
#
loop_
_entity.id
_entity.type
_entity.pdbx_description
1 polymer ?
#
loop_
_entity_poly.entity_id
_entity_poly.type
_entity_poly.pdbx_seq_one_letter_code
_entity_poly.pdbx_strand_id
1 'polypeptide(L)'
;MKLFEAGSLWSYQGFRLYWFSNTIFVIGAAAFPIALAVAVLDSNGNDPKSLGFVLGARVLAAVLFSPVAGVWSDRLRRTHVMIGADLFRAALVFSLVFLAISSTPFWILASIVFLMGIGDAFGMSASAAIIPSLLPDDKLMAGNVARTIVVRTSNIVGPGVGAGAILIFGARQTFILTGVLFALGTSLMFFIKEDFKPIADEDKQTFMVDLKEGVRAVWQIKWIFALIATTSFQLMFIVGVESVLLPVITRREFETNNVFALSASVFSLGAIIGALISLRLKIKHQGQFCILVFALLATTTLALAFPFSPYIVIGAYFLAGLSVGPWEAFWAAAVQREVPQELQGRVFSVDHMGSTALIPLGMVLVGPAAEFFGEKPMLIGVSILHVLISLSVLKVTGVRDLKMPESFWNSSQGEQLKR
;
A
#
# COMPACT_ATOMS: atom_id res chain seq x y z
N MET A 1 14.95 -11.30 -26.75
CA MET A 1 15.67 -10.27 -25.96
C MET A 1 16.50 -11.01 -24.91
N LYS A 2 17.82 -10.99 -25.02
CA LYS A 2 18.69 -11.71 -24.06
C LYS A 2 18.77 -10.87 -22.77
N LEU A 3 18.11 -11.32 -21.74
CA LEU A 3 17.96 -10.63 -20.44
C LEU A 3 19.30 -10.23 -19.79
N PHE A 4 20.39 -10.93 -20.10
CA PHE A 4 21.71 -10.75 -19.46
C PHE A 4 22.77 -10.13 -20.41
N GLU A 5 22.37 -9.54 -21.54
CA GLU A 5 23.34 -8.82 -22.40
C GLU A 5 23.91 -7.59 -21.71
N ALA A 6 25.16 -7.25 -22.05
CA ALA A 6 25.82 -6.06 -21.56
C ALA A 6 24.97 -4.83 -21.83
N GLY A 7 24.68 -4.04 -20.76
CA GLY A 7 23.81 -2.88 -20.83
C GLY A 7 22.34 -3.13 -20.46
N SER A 8 21.90 -4.39 -20.21
CA SER A 8 20.60 -4.66 -19.63
C SER A 8 20.61 -4.40 -18.10
N LEU A 9 19.43 -4.15 -17.48
CA LEU A 9 19.31 -4.04 -16.03
C LEU A 9 19.88 -5.25 -15.28
N TRP A 10 19.73 -6.42 -15.87
CA TRP A 10 20.11 -7.70 -15.27
C TRP A 10 21.61 -8.00 -15.35
N SER A 11 22.39 -7.20 -16.08
CA SER A 11 23.85 -7.29 -16.08
C SER A 11 24.47 -6.76 -14.79
N TYR A 12 23.76 -5.86 -14.07
CA TYR A 12 24.22 -5.29 -12.80
C TYR A 12 23.94 -6.25 -11.66
N GLN A 13 24.99 -6.88 -11.11
CA GLN A 13 24.87 -7.89 -10.05
C GLN A 13 24.17 -7.34 -8.79
N GLY A 14 24.53 -6.13 -8.36
CA GLY A 14 23.91 -5.50 -7.17
C GLY A 14 22.41 -5.31 -7.34
N PHE A 15 21.97 -4.80 -8.49
CA PHE A 15 20.55 -4.63 -8.79
C PHE A 15 19.80 -5.97 -8.84
N ARG A 16 20.39 -6.97 -9.48
CA ARG A 16 19.80 -8.31 -9.57
C ARG A 16 19.59 -8.94 -8.20
N LEU A 17 20.60 -8.90 -7.34
CA LEU A 17 20.49 -9.41 -5.95
C LEU A 17 19.45 -8.65 -5.16
N TYR A 18 19.43 -7.31 -5.26
CA TYR A 18 18.42 -6.47 -4.63
C TYR A 18 17.01 -6.84 -5.11
N TRP A 19 16.81 -6.99 -6.42
CA TRP A 19 15.50 -7.27 -7.00
C TRP A 19 14.93 -8.61 -6.51
N PHE A 20 15.74 -9.68 -6.51
CA PHE A 20 15.33 -10.98 -6.00
C PHE A 20 15.09 -10.95 -4.49
N SER A 21 15.97 -10.33 -3.72
CA SER A 21 15.83 -10.12 -2.28
C SER A 21 14.51 -9.42 -1.97
N ASN A 22 14.28 -8.27 -2.59
CA ASN A 22 13.07 -7.46 -2.39
C ASN A 22 11.80 -8.22 -2.81
N THR A 23 11.85 -9.00 -3.89
CA THR A 23 10.70 -9.83 -4.33
C THR A 23 10.31 -10.85 -3.27
N ILE A 24 11.29 -11.62 -2.77
CA ILE A 24 11.06 -12.64 -1.73
C ILE A 24 10.50 -11.98 -0.46
N PHE A 25 11.12 -10.87 -0.06
CA PHE A 25 10.71 -10.12 1.14
C PHE A 25 9.27 -9.60 1.04
N VAL A 26 8.92 -8.90 -0.05
CA VAL A 26 7.61 -8.24 -0.19
C VAL A 26 6.48 -9.27 -0.31
N ILE A 27 6.72 -10.46 -0.88
CA ILE A 27 5.73 -11.56 -0.87
C ILE A 27 5.43 -11.97 0.58
N GLY A 28 6.45 -12.18 1.40
CA GLY A 28 6.26 -12.48 2.83
C GLY A 28 5.55 -11.35 3.59
N ALA A 29 5.95 -10.10 3.32
CA ALA A 29 5.37 -8.93 3.96
C ALA A 29 3.88 -8.75 3.62
N ALA A 30 3.46 -9.09 2.39
CA ALA A 30 2.07 -9.02 1.97
C ALA A 30 1.21 -10.19 2.49
N ALA A 31 1.82 -11.35 2.78
CA ALA A 31 1.15 -12.49 3.41
C ALA A 31 0.94 -12.30 4.92
N PHE A 32 1.82 -11.56 5.59
CA PHE A 32 1.82 -11.40 7.04
C PHE A 32 0.51 -10.83 7.63
N PRO A 33 -0.11 -9.76 7.09
CA PRO A 33 -1.34 -9.20 7.66
C PRO A 33 -2.50 -10.19 7.71
N ILE A 34 -2.58 -11.11 6.73
CA ILE A 34 -3.61 -12.16 6.68
C ILE A 34 -3.43 -13.13 7.85
N ALA A 35 -2.19 -13.62 8.06
CA ALA A 35 -1.86 -14.51 9.16
C ALA A 35 -2.08 -13.83 10.52
N LEU A 36 -1.69 -12.56 10.63
CA LEU A 36 -1.87 -11.78 11.85
C LEU A 36 -3.35 -11.60 12.20
N ALA A 37 -4.19 -11.24 11.23
CA ALA A 37 -5.62 -11.06 11.45
C ALA A 37 -6.26 -12.36 11.97
N VAL A 38 -5.98 -13.48 11.32
CA VAL A 38 -6.50 -14.79 11.75
C VAL A 38 -6.02 -15.13 13.15
N ALA A 39 -4.73 -14.99 13.44
CA ALA A 39 -4.16 -15.29 14.74
C ALA A 39 -4.74 -14.44 15.88
N VAL A 40 -4.91 -13.14 15.65
CA VAL A 40 -5.52 -12.23 16.64
C VAL A 40 -6.98 -12.57 16.88
N LEU A 41 -7.75 -12.89 15.85
CA LEU A 41 -9.15 -13.27 15.97
C LEU A 41 -9.32 -14.63 16.67
N ASP A 42 -8.41 -15.59 16.39
CA ASP A 42 -8.41 -16.89 17.08
C ASP A 42 -8.16 -16.74 18.59
N SER A 43 -7.32 -15.78 18.98
CA SER A 43 -6.94 -15.58 20.38
C SER A 43 -7.93 -14.73 21.19
N ASN A 44 -8.68 -13.85 20.54
CA ASN A 44 -9.52 -12.84 21.21
C ASN A 44 -11.02 -12.97 20.87
N GLY A 45 -11.50 -14.16 20.54
CA GLY A 45 -12.93 -14.41 20.37
C GLY A 45 -13.61 -13.59 19.25
N ASN A 46 -12.88 -13.33 18.16
CA ASN A 46 -13.37 -12.55 17.01
C ASN A 46 -13.63 -11.06 17.33
N ASP A 47 -12.90 -10.50 18.32
CA ASP A 47 -13.08 -9.11 18.74
C ASP A 47 -12.45 -8.10 17.77
N PRO A 48 -13.23 -7.21 17.13
CA PRO A 48 -12.73 -6.20 16.22
C PRO A 48 -11.88 -5.12 16.90
N LYS A 49 -12.07 -4.84 18.21
CA LYS A 49 -11.28 -3.83 18.93
C LYS A 49 -9.82 -4.28 19.05
N SER A 50 -9.60 -5.52 19.47
CA SER A 50 -8.27 -6.10 19.59
C SER A 50 -7.56 -6.14 18.24
N LEU A 51 -8.24 -6.56 17.18
CA LEU A 51 -7.67 -6.57 15.83
C LEU A 51 -7.34 -5.17 15.33
N GLY A 52 -8.26 -4.22 15.49
CA GLY A 52 -8.07 -2.82 15.07
C GLY A 52 -6.91 -2.16 15.79
N PHE A 53 -6.75 -2.41 17.09
CA PHE A 53 -5.64 -1.90 17.87
C PHE A 53 -4.29 -2.47 17.42
N VAL A 54 -4.21 -3.77 17.19
CA VAL A 54 -2.98 -4.46 16.75
C VAL A 54 -2.57 -3.99 15.36
N LEU A 55 -3.49 -3.94 14.39
CA LEU A 55 -3.20 -3.47 13.03
C LEU A 55 -2.87 -1.98 13.00
N GLY A 56 -3.64 -1.17 13.75
CA GLY A 56 -3.42 0.26 13.87
C GLY A 56 -2.05 0.61 14.47
N ALA A 57 -1.59 -0.16 15.46
CA ALA A 57 -0.27 0.02 16.06
C ALA A 57 0.86 -0.11 15.05
N ARG A 58 0.80 -1.07 14.10
CA ARG A 58 1.80 -1.24 13.04
C ARG A 58 1.87 -0.03 12.11
N VAL A 59 0.72 0.40 11.61
CA VAL A 59 0.65 1.50 10.64
C VAL A 59 1.04 2.81 11.32
N LEU A 60 0.59 3.02 12.57
CA LEU A 60 0.98 4.18 13.37
C LEU A 60 2.50 4.28 13.54
N ALA A 61 3.15 3.16 13.90
CA ALA A 61 4.60 3.13 14.04
C ALA A 61 5.30 3.45 12.72
N ALA A 62 4.86 2.87 11.61
CA ALA A 62 5.43 3.13 10.28
C ALA A 62 5.32 4.62 9.92
N VAL A 63 4.19 5.26 10.18
CA VAL A 63 3.98 6.69 9.92
C VAL A 63 4.86 7.56 10.82
N LEU A 64 4.87 7.29 12.14
CA LEU A 64 5.62 8.09 13.11
C LEU A 64 7.14 8.03 12.88
N PHE A 65 7.67 6.86 12.51
CA PHE A 65 9.10 6.65 12.33
C PHE A 65 9.60 6.89 10.90
N SER A 66 8.71 7.07 9.92
CA SER A 66 9.07 7.36 8.53
C SER A 66 10.02 8.56 8.36
N PRO A 67 9.83 9.71 9.05
CA PRO A 67 10.77 10.83 8.94
C PRO A 67 12.18 10.50 9.46
N VAL A 68 12.25 9.78 10.59
CA VAL A 68 13.52 9.36 11.17
C VAL A 68 14.23 8.36 10.26
N ALA A 69 13.48 7.40 9.72
CA ALA A 69 13.98 6.39 8.80
C ALA A 69 14.53 7.01 7.52
N GLY A 70 13.90 8.05 6.99
CA GLY A 70 14.39 8.81 5.84
C GLY A 70 15.79 9.38 6.10
N VAL A 71 15.95 10.13 7.20
CA VAL A 71 17.25 10.72 7.58
C VAL A 71 18.35 9.66 7.77
N TRP A 72 18.01 8.52 8.36
CA TRP A 72 18.99 7.43 8.57
C TRP A 72 19.38 6.76 7.26
N SER A 73 18.42 6.57 6.34
CA SER A 73 18.67 5.99 5.01
C SER A 73 19.60 6.87 4.16
N ASP A 74 19.63 8.18 4.39
CA ASP A 74 20.53 9.10 3.70
C ASP A 74 21.95 9.12 4.30
N ARG A 75 22.07 8.79 5.58
CA ARG A 75 23.36 8.84 6.32
C ARG A 75 24.10 7.52 6.35
N LEU A 76 23.43 6.40 6.22
CA LEU A 76 23.97 5.05 6.30
C LEU A 76 23.88 4.35 4.94
N ARG A 77 24.71 3.30 4.77
CA ARG A 77 24.55 2.41 3.61
C ARG A 77 23.16 1.82 3.63
N ARG A 78 22.41 2.02 2.55
CA ARG A 78 21.01 1.60 2.42
C ARG A 78 20.87 0.09 2.56
N THR A 79 21.85 -0.68 2.05
CA THR A 79 21.91 -2.14 2.26
C THR A 79 21.97 -2.51 3.74
N HIS A 80 22.76 -1.82 4.56
CA HIS A 80 22.85 -2.12 6.00
C HIS A 80 21.57 -1.77 6.74
N VAL A 81 20.93 -0.64 6.38
CA VAL A 81 19.63 -0.25 6.96
C VAL A 81 18.56 -1.29 6.61
N MET A 82 18.51 -1.76 5.35
CA MET A 82 17.57 -2.80 4.92
C MET A 82 17.84 -4.12 5.64
N ILE A 83 19.09 -4.59 5.67
CA ILE A 83 19.46 -5.82 6.39
C ILE A 83 19.02 -5.75 7.85
N GLY A 84 19.35 -4.65 8.54
CA GLY A 84 18.97 -4.45 9.94
C GLY A 84 17.46 -4.47 10.14
N ALA A 85 16.71 -3.74 9.31
CA ALA A 85 15.26 -3.69 9.37
C ALA A 85 14.62 -5.06 9.08
N ASP A 86 15.12 -5.78 8.07
CA ASP A 86 14.57 -7.07 7.67
C ASP A 86 14.85 -8.17 8.71
N LEU A 87 16.09 -8.21 9.25
CA LEU A 87 16.43 -9.13 10.34
C LEU A 87 15.62 -8.84 11.60
N PHE A 88 15.46 -7.55 11.94
CA PHE A 88 14.63 -7.13 13.05
C PHE A 88 13.18 -7.61 12.88
N ARG A 89 12.59 -7.41 11.69
CA ARG A 89 11.23 -7.90 11.38
C ARG A 89 11.16 -9.44 11.40
N ALA A 90 12.16 -10.13 10.85
CA ALA A 90 12.23 -11.59 10.90
C ALA A 90 12.23 -12.09 12.35
N ALA A 91 13.05 -11.50 13.22
CA ALA A 91 13.11 -11.85 14.63
C ALA A 91 11.77 -11.65 15.35
N LEU A 92 11.07 -10.53 15.06
CA LEU A 92 9.75 -10.24 15.60
C LEU A 92 8.69 -11.24 15.10
N VAL A 93 8.72 -11.61 13.81
CA VAL A 93 7.82 -12.64 13.28
C VAL A 93 8.09 -13.99 13.93
N PHE A 94 9.35 -14.38 14.10
CA PHE A 94 9.69 -15.62 14.82
C PHE A 94 9.27 -15.57 16.29
N SER A 95 9.34 -14.41 16.97
CA SER A 95 8.82 -14.29 18.32
C SER A 95 7.33 -14.61 18.42
N LEU A 96 6.53 -14.23 17.41
CA LEU A 96 5.10 -14.59 17.33
C LEU A 96 4.88 -16.09 17.19
N VAL A 97 5.82 -16.84 16.58
CA VAL A 97 5.74 -18.30 16.48
C VAL A 97 5.87 -18.98 17.84
N PHE A 98 6.74 -18.44 18.70
CA PHE A 98 7.00 -18.99 20.03
C PHE A 98 5.97 -18.55 21.09
N LEU A 99 5.34 -17.39 20.88
CA LEU A 99 4.25 -16.98 21.74
C LEU A 99 3.04 -17.86 21.47
N ALA A 100 2.49 -18.43 22.55
CA ALA A 100 1.18 -19.06 22.48
C ALA A 100 0.14 -17.95 22.27
N ILE A 101 -0.12 -17.58 21.03
CA ILE A 101 -0.94 -16.39 20.67
C ILE A 101 -2.28 -16.44 21.39
N SER A 102 -2.86 -17.63 21.55
CA SER A 102 -4.13 -17.85 22.27
C SER A 102 -4.12 -17.45 23.75
N SER A 103 -2.97 -17.36 24.39
CA SER A 103 -2.81 -16.96 25.80
C SER A 103 -2.07 -15.63 25.97
N THR A 104 -1.60 -15.02 24.87
CA THR A 104 -0.83 -13.78 24.91
C THR A 104 -1.78 -12.59 24.93
N PRO A 105 -1.68 -11.68 25.91
CA PRO A 105 -2.47 -10.46 25.94
C PRO A 105 -2.27 -9.63 24.66
N PHE A 106 -3.37 -9.08 24.13
CA PHE A 106 -3.36 -8.37 22.86
C PHE A 106 -2.37 -7.17 22.82
N TRP A 107 -2.12 -6.54 23.95
CA TRP A 107 -1.17 -5.43 24.05
C TRP A 107 0.30 -5.86 23.83
N ILE A 108 0.65 -7.11 24.14
CA ILE A 108 1.97 -7.68 23.82
C ILE A 108 2.07 -7.87 22.30
N LEU A 109 1.02 -8.43 21.67
CA LEU A 109 0.94 -8.58 20.22
C LEU A 109 1.03 -7.21 19.53
N ALA A 110 0.29 -6.23 20.04
CA ALA A 110 0.32 -4.85 19.55
C ALA A 110 1.71 -4.22 19.67
N SER A 111 2.43 -4.48 20.77
CA SER A 111 3.81 -3.99 20.95
C SER A 111 4.78 -4.59 19.94
N ILE A 112 4.70 -5.92 19.71
CA ILE A 112 5.54 -6.59 18.72
C ILE A 112 5.24 -6.05 17.32
N VAL A 113 3.97 -5.89 16.99
CA VAL A 113 3.52 -5.41 15.68
C VAL A 113 3.84 -3.92 15.49
N PHE A 114 3.81 -3.11 16.57
CA PHE A 114 4.31 -1.74 16.57
C PHE A 114 5.81 -1.69 16.22
N LEU A 115 6.62 -2.52 16.86
CA LEU A 115 8.05 -2.63 16.55
C LEU A 115 8.28 -3.08 15.09
N MET A 116 7.43 -3.97 14.54
CA MET A 116 7.46 -4.32 13.13
C MET A 116 7.20 -3.11 12.24
N GLY A 117 6.26 -2.23 12.61
CA GLY A 117 5.99 -0.99 11.90
C GLY A 117 7.19 -0.04 11.85
N ILE A 118 8.00 0.01 12.91
CA ILE A 118 9.30 0.72 12.89
C ILE A 118 10.20 0.10 11.82
N GLY A 119 10.36 -1.22 11.81
CA GLY A 119 11.13 -1.92 10.78
C GLY A 119 10.62 -1.66 9.36
N ASP A 120 9.29 -1.55 9.18
CA ASP A 120 8.67 -1.19 7.90
C ASP A 120 9.11 0.21 7.44
N ALA A 121 9.11 1.21 8.34
CA ALA A 121 9.54 2.57 8.03
C ALA A 121 10.99 2.61 7.50
N PHE A 122 11.91 1.96 8.21
CA PHE A 122 13.32 1.92 7.83
C PHE A 122 13.55 1.13 6.53
N GLY A 123 12.94 -0.05 6.38
CA GLY A 123 13.05 -0.88 5.19
C GLY A 123 12.50 -0.20 3.95
N MET A 124 11.34 0.46 4.05
CA MET A 124 10.71 1.18 2.94
C MET A 124 11.55 2.39 2.49
N SER A 125 12.03 3.19 3.43
CA SER A 125 12.88 4.37 3.12
C SER A 125 14.17 3.96 2.44
N ALA A 126 14.88 2.97 2.98
CA ALA A 126 16.12 2.49 2.40
C ALA A 126 15.92 1.82 1.03
N SER A 127 14.84 1.02 0.87
CA SER A 127 14.47 0.40 -0.41
C SER A 127 14.11 1.40 -1.51
N ALA A 128 13.55 2.55 -1.14
CA ALA A 128 13.27 3.62 -2.10
C ALA A 128 14.55 4.32 -2.57
N ALA A 129 15.55 4.45 -1.70
CA ALA A 129 16.77 5.19 -1.95
C ALA A 129 17.92 4.36 -2.57
N ILE A 130 17.84 3.01 -2.56
CA ILE A 130 18.97 2.15 -2.94
C ILE A 130 19.28 2.13 -4.44
N ILE A 131 18.31 2.35 -5.32
CA ILE A 131 18.46 2.16 -6.77
C ILE A 131 19.59 2.99 -7.38
N PRO A 132 19.77 4.28 -7.03
CA PRO A 132 20.89 5.09 -7.54
C PRO A 132 22.29 4.59 -7.12
N SER A 133 22.39 3.81 -6.05
CA SER A 133 23.68 3.21 -5.64
C SER A 133 23.98 1.87 -6.30
N LEU A 134 23.04 1.33 -7.09
CA LEU A 134 23.15 0.03 -7.76
C LEU A 134 23.16 0.12 -9.28
N LEU A 135 22.69 1.24 -9.84
CA LEU A 135 22.53 1.45 -11.28
C LEU A 135 23.09 2.80 -11.72
N PRO A 136 23.64 2.90 -12.93
CA PRO A 136 24.01 4.18 -13.53
C PRO A 136 22.77 5.01 -13.90
N ASP A 137 22.96 6.32 -14.08
CA ASP A 137 21.89 7.31 -14.26
C ASP A 137 20.94 6.98 -15.42
N ASP A 138 21.45 6.46 -16.54
CA ASP A 138 20.66 6.08 -17.71
C ASP A 138 19.74 4.86 -17.48
N LYS A 139 19.91 4.13 -16.37
CA LYS A 139 19.12 2.94 -15.99
C LYS A 139 18.19 3.17 -14.81
N LEU A 140 18.26 4.32 -14.13
CA LEU A 140 17.48 4.60 -12.91
C LEU A 140 15.98 4.46 -13.13
N MET A 141 15.47 5.00 -14.24
CA MET A 141 14.04 4.90 -14.56
C MET A 141 13.59 3.44 -14.71
N ALA A 142 14.35 2.65 -15.47
CA ALA A 142 14.04 1.25 -15.67
C ALA A 142 14.15 0.42 -14.37
N GLY A 143 15.11 0.74 -13.50
CA GLY A 143 15.27 0.14 -12.19
C GLY A 143 14.07 0.43 -11.26
N ASN A 144 13.61 1.68 -11.23
CA ASN A 144 12.42 2.06 -10.46
C ASN A 144 11.14 1.40 -10.99
N VAL A 145 10.98 1.28 -12.30
CA VAL A 145 9.87 0.54 -12.91
C VAL A 145 9.90 -0.93 -12.49
N ALA A 146 11.07 -1.58 -12.58
CA ALA A 146 11.21 -2.99 -12.18
C ALA A 146 10.90 -3.20 -10.68
N ARG A 147 11.30 -2.27 -9.79
CA ARG A 147 10.93 -2.26 -8.37
C ARG A 147 9.42 -2.11 -8.19
N THR A 148 8.80 -1.17 -8.89
CA THR A 148 7.36 -0.92 -8.80
C THR A 148 6.57 -2.17 -9.21
N ILE A 149 6.99 -2.87 -10.27
CA ILE A 149 6.37 -4.13 -10.72
C ILE A 149 6.42 -5.17 -9.59
N VAL A 150 7.56 -5.31 -8.90
CA VAL A 150 7.68 -6.23 -7.76
C VAL A 150 6.67 -5.89 -6.67
N VAL A 151 6.64 -4.64 -6.23
CA VAL A 151 5.74 -4.20 -5.14
C VAL A 151 4.26 -4.43 -5.54
N ARG A 152 3.88 -4.05 -6.77
CA ARG A 152 2.51 -4.24 -7.26
C ARG A 152 2.14 -5.72 -7.37
N THR A 153 3.00 -6.55 -7.99
CA THR A 153 2.77 -7.99 -8.11
C THR A 153 2.68 -8.66 -6.75
N SER A 154 3.54 -8.27 -5.80
CA SER A 154 3.53 -8.84 -4.45
C SER A 154 2.28 -8.48 -3.66
N ASN A 155 1.75 -7.28 -3.83
CA ASN A 155 0.48 -6.88 -3.21
C ASN A 155 -0.72 -7.70 -3.72
N ILE A 156 -0.58 -8.34 -4.91
CA ILE A 156 -1.60 -9.24 -5.46
C ILE A 156 -1.37 -10.67 -5.01
N VAL A 157 -0.15 -11.15 -5.22
CA VAL A 157 0.21 -12.56 -4.96
C VAL A 157 0.33 -12.83 -3.46
N GLY A 158 0.81 -11.84 -2.69
CA GLY A 158 1.07 -11.98 -1.26
C GLY A 158 -0.15 -12.36 -0.42
N PRO A 159 -1.29 -11.66 -0.52
CA PRO A 159 -2.51 -12.08 0.18
C PRO A 159 -2.94 -13.50 -0.18
N GLY A 160 -2.85 -13.87 -1.48
CA GLY A 160 -3.12 -15.23 -1.94
C GLY A 160 -2.17 -16.28 -1.36
N VAL A 161 -0.86 -15.97 -1.28
CA VAL A 161 0.13 -16.83 -0.63
C VAL A 161 -0.17 -16.96 0.87
N GLY A 162 -0.46 -15.85 1.55
CA GLY A 162 -0.83 -15.86 2.96
C GLY A 162 -2.09 -16.68 3.23
N ALA A 163 -3.12 -16.49 2.41
CA ALA A 163 -4.37 -17.24 2.49
C ALA A 163 -4.14 -18.73 2.25
N GLY A 164 -3.44 -19.09 1.18
CA GLY A 164 -3.10 -20.49 0.89
C GLY A 164 -2.28 -21.14 1.98
N ALA A 165 -1.30 -20.42 2.54
CA ALA A 165 -0.49 -20.91 3.65
C ALA A 165 -1.33 -21.16 4.92
N ILE A 166 -2.27 -20.26 5.24
CA ILE A 166 -3.17 -20.44 6.38
C ILE A 166 -4.07 -21.65 6.18
N LEU A 167 -4.63 -21.82 4.98
CA LEU A 167 -5.51 -22.94 4.66
C LEU A 167 -4.83 -24.31 4.77
N ILE A 168 -3.55 -24.37 4.33
CA ILE A 168 -2.81 -25.63 4.26
C ILE A 168 -2.11 -25.91 5.60
N PHE A 169 -1.54 -24.90 6.23
CA PHE A 169 -0.61 -25.05 7.35
C PHE A 169 -1.09 -24.37 8.66
N GLY A 170 -2.08 -23.46 8.61
CA GLY A 170 -2.51 -22.65 9.74
C GLY A 170 -1.66 -21.40 9.99
N ALA A 171 -2.11 -20.53 10.91
CA ALA A 171 -1.51 -19.21 11.14
C ALA A 171 -0.06 -19.29 11.65
N ARG A 172 0.23 -20.20 12.58
CA ARG A 172 1.58 -20.37 13.16
C ARG A 172 2.63 -20.71 12.11
N GLN A 173 2.34 -21.66 11.24
CA GLN A 173 3.24 -22.08 10.15
C GLN A 173 3.37 -20.98 9.09
N THR A 174 2.33 -20.17 8.89
CA THR A 174 2.40 -19.01 8.01
C THR A 174 3.35 -17.94 8.57
N PHE A 175 3.43 -17.72 9.88
CA PHE A 175 4.46 -16.89 10.47
C PHE A 175 5.87 -17.46 10.25
N ILE A 176 6.06 -18.80 10.39
CA ILE A 176 7.35 -19.42 10.07
C ILE A 176 7.73 -19.17 8.62
N LEU A 177 6.81 -19.40 7.68
CA LEU A 177 7.02 -19.13 6.26
C LEU A 177 7.41 -17.66 6.02
N THR A 178 6.69 -16.71 6.62
CA THR A 178 6.99 -15.28 6.51
C THR A 178 8.38 -14.95 7.05
N GLY A 179 8.73 -15.44 8.24
CA GLY A 179 10.05 -15.24 8.84
C GLY A 179 11.18 -15.83 7.99
N VAL A 180 10.95 -17.02 7.41
CA VAL A 180 11.91 -17.65 6.48
C VAL A 180 12.05 -16.83 5.21
N LEU A 181 10.96 -16.34 4.63
CA LEU A 181 11.03 -15.47 3.44
C LEU A 181 11.80 -14.16 3.75
N PHE A 182 11.59 -13.56 4.93
CA PHE A 182 12.36 -12.39 5.35
C PHE A 182 13.86 -12.72 5.48
N ALA A 183 14.20 -13.80 6.15
CA ALA A 183 15.59 -14.22 6.33
C ALA A 183 16.26 -14.57 4.97
N LEU A 184 15.57 -15.30 4.09
CA LEU A 184 16.08 -15.64 2.76
C LEU A 184 16.25 -14.40 1.88
N GLY A 185 15.26 -13.50 1.86
CA GLY A 185 15.40 -12.22 1.15
C GLY A 185 16.62 -11.45 1.64
N THR A 186 16.75 -11.28 2.96
CA THR A 186 17.86 -10.57 3.57
C THR A 186 19.21 -11.21 3.30
N SER A 187 19.30 -12.54 3.25
CA SER A 187 20.56 -13.25 2.97
C SER A 187 21.21 -12.85 1.64
N LEU A 188 20.40 -12.55 0.63
CA LEU A 188 20.90 -12.07 -0.67
C LEU A 188 21.52 -10.68 -0.58
N MET A 189 21.05 -9.84 0.35
CA MET A 189 21.56 -8.47 0.51
C MET A 189 23.00 -8.41 1.04
N PHE A 190 23.46 -9.42 1.78
CA PHE A 190 24.86 -9.46 2.24
C PHE A 190 25.87 -9.51 1.10
N PHE A 191 25.48 -9.96 -0.08
CA PHE A 191 26.33 -10.05 -1.27
C PHE A 191 26.26 -8.79 -2.15
N ILE A 192 25.46 -7.77 -1.78
CA ILE A 192 25.34 -6.53 -2.54
C ILE A 192 26.52 -5.62 -2.20
N LYS A 193 27.28 -5.24 -3.23
CA LYS A 193 28.26 -4.17 -3.13
C LYS A 193 27.59 -2.85 -3.51
N GLU A 194 27.31 -2.02 -2.50
CA GLU A 194 26.71 -0.71 -2.68
C GLU A 194 27.82 0.35 -2.90
N ASP A 195 27.71 1.11 -3.99
CA ASP A 195 28.52 2.32 -4.19
C ASP A 195 27.90 3.47 -3.39
N PHE A 196 28.20 3.47 -2.08
CA PHE A 196 27.65 4.46 -1.17
C PHE A 196 28.53 5.72 -1.17
N LYS A 197 27.94 6.82 -1.65
CA LYS A 197 28.51 8.16 -1.50
C LYS A 197 27.68 8.89 -0.46
N PRO A 198 28.26 9.18 0.73
CA PRO A 198 27.56 10.01 1.71
C PRO A 198 27.24 11.37 1.10
N ILE A 199 26.02 11.84 1.27
CA ILE A 199 25.67 13.20 0.88
C ILE A 199 26.50 14.16 1.76
N ALA A 200 27.25 15.07 1.15
CA ALA A 200 28.03 16.06 1.88
C ALA A 200 27.13 16.92 2.77
N ASP A 201 27.63 17.33 3.94
CA ASP A 201 26.82 18.09 4.91
C ASP A 201 26.30 19.42 4.36
N GLU A 202 26.96 19.99 3.36
CA GLU A 202 26.58 21.23 2.69
C GLU A 202 25.40 21.07 1.72
N ASP A 203 25.18 19.88 1.16
CA ASP A 203 24.07 19.58 0.22
C ASP A 203 22.84 18.99 0.92
N LYS A 204 22.88 18.82 2.24
CA LYS A 204 21.76 18.30 3.02
C LYS A 204 20.67 19.36 3.16
N GLN A 205 19.82 19.48 2.17
CA GLN A 205 18.49 20.04 2.46
C GLN A 205 17.86 19.17 3.53
N THR A 206 17.55 19.77 4.66
CA THR A 206 16.95 19.03 5.77
C THR A 206 15.62 18.45 5.29
N PHE A 207 15.33 17.16 5.54
CA PHE A 207 14.03 16.52 5.27
C PHE A 207 12.84 17.45 5.56
N MET A 208 12.96 18.26 6.64
CA MET A 208 11.94 19.25 7.01
C MET A 208 11.80 20.39 6.00
N VAL A 209 12.86 20.75 5.27
CA VAL A 209 12.80 21.77 4.21
C VAL A 209 12.09 21.17 3.00
N ASP A 210 12.47 19.96 2.58
CA ASP A 210 11.83 19.26 1.46
C ASP A 210 10.34 18.99 1.76
N LEU A 211 10.02 18.55 2.98
CA LEU A 211 8.64 18.35 3.42
C LEU A 211 7.85 19.68 3.40
N LYS A 212 8.44 20.75 3.92
CA LYS A 212 7.83 22.09 3.91
C LYS A 212 7.56 22.59 2.50
N GLU A 213 8.52 22.39 1.59
CA GLU A 213 8.35 22.77 0.18
C GLU A 213 7.29 21.92 -0.51
N GLY A 214 7.27 20.59 -0.25
CA GLY A 214 6.22 19.70 -0.74
C GLY A 214 4.83 20.09 -0.22
N VAL A 215 4.69 20.33 1.08
CA VAL A 215 3.43 20.80 1.68
C VAL A 215 3.02 22.16 1.11
N ARG A 216 3.96 23.08 0.93
CA ARG A 216 3.70 24.39 0.33
C ARG A 216 3.23 24.25 -1.12
N ALA A 217 3.87 23.40 -1.91
CA ALA A 217 3.47 23.11 -3.29
C ALA A 217 2.05 22.53 -3.36
N VAL A 218 1.75 21.53 -2.52
CA VAL A 218 0.40 20.95 -2.41
C VAL A 218 -0.64 22.00 -2.00
N TRP A 219 -0.32 22.84 -1.02
CA TRP A 219 -1.23 23.89 -0.54
C TRP A 219 -1.54 24.93 -1.63
N GLN A 220 -0.56 25.26 -2.47
CA GLN A 220 -0.73 26.20 -3.57
C GLN A 220 -1.62 25.65 -4.68
N ILE A 221 -1.61 24.34 -4.90
CA ILE A 221 -2.41 23.66 -5.93
C ILE A 221 -3.70 23.14 -5.29
N LYS A 222 -4.72 24.01 -5.24
CA LYS A 222 -5.99 23.76 -4.50
C LYS A 222 -6.64 22.41 -4.76
N TRP A 223 -6.62 21.93 -6.01
CA TRP A 223 -7.25 20.67 -6.35
C TRP A 223 -6.46 19.45 -5.81
N ILE A 224 -5.11 19.52 -5.80
CA ILE A 224 -4.26 18.47 -5.19
C ILE A 224 -4.51 18.41 -3.69
N PHE A 225 -4.47 19.56 -3.01
CA PHE A 225 -4.76 19.64 -1.59
C PHE A 225 -6.14 19.06 -1.23
N ALA A 226 -7.18 19.44 -2.00
CA ALA A 226 -8.53 18.95 -1.77
C ALA A 226 -8.62 17.43 -1.95
N LEU A 227 -7.96 16.86 -2.96
CA LEU A 227 -7.94 15.41 -3.18
C LEU A 227 -7.18 14.69 -2.06
N ILE A 228 -6.00 15.15 -1.66
CA ILE A 228 -5.25 14.54 -0.55
C ILE A 228 -6.07 14.57 0.75
N ALA A 229 -6.64 15.73 1.09
CA ALA A 229 -7.43 15.88 2.30
C ALA A 229 -8.67 14.96 2.30
N THR A 230 -9.41 14.92 1.20
CA THR A 230 -10.60 14.05 1.11
C THR A 230 -10.23 12.58 1.07
N THR A 231 -9.18 12.19 0.34
CA THR A 231 -8.68 10.80 0.30
C THR A 231 -8.22 10.35 1.68
N SER A 232 -7.59 11.21 2.48
CA SER A 232 -7.20 10.90 3.87
C SER A 232 -8.40 10.44 4.71
N PHE A 233 -9.51 11.18 4.66
CA PHE A 233 -10.74 10.79 5.34
C PHE A 233 -11.37 9.54 4.72
N GLN A 234 -11.40 9.44 3.39
CA GLN A 234 -11.95 8.28 2.70
C GLN A 234 -11.21 7.00 3.05
N LEU A 235 -9.86 7.02 3.04
CA LEU A 235 -9.06 5.86 3.41
C LEU A 235 -9.18 5.53 4.90
N MET A 236 -9.32 6.52 5.79
CA MET A 236 -9.61 6.28 7.20
C MET A 236 -10.89 5.45 7.37
N PHE A 237 -11.96 5.85 6.70
CA PHE A 237 -13.27 5.20 6.82
C PHE A 237 -13.34 3.88 6.04
N ILE A 238 -12.80 3.81 4.82
CA ILE A 238 -12.88 2.58 4.03
C ILE A 238 -11.80 1.59 4.45
N VAL A 239 -10.51 1.94 4.28
CA VAL A 239 -9.40 1.01 4.54
C VAL A 239 -9.30 0.68 6.03
N GLY A 240 -9.49 1.67 6.91
CA GLY A 240 -9.49 1.45 8.36
C GLY A 240 -10.57 0.44 8.78
N VAL A 241 -11.80 0.63 8.28
CA VAL A 241 -12.94 -0.26 8.58
C VAL A 241 -12.76 -1.64 7.96
N GLU A 242 -12.40 -1.71 6.68
CA GLU A 242 -12.25 -2.97 5.96
C GLU A 242 -11.13 -3.85 6.51
N SER A 243 -10.00 -3.25 6.89
CA SER A 243 -8.87 -4.01 7.45
C SER A 243 -9.24 -4.78 8.71
N VAL A 244 -10.24 -4.29 9.45
CA VAL A 244 -10.70 -4.90 10.72
C VAL A 244 -11.97 -5.71 10.51
N LEU A 245 -13.00 -5.14 9.86
CA LEU A 245 -14.32 -5.78 9.79
C LEU A 245 -14.44 -6.83 8.70
N LEU A 246 -13.66 -6.76 7.61
CA LEU A 246 -13.69 -7.81 6.60
C LEU A 246 -13.37 -9.19 7.18
N PRO A 247 -12.24 -9.42 7.88
CA PRO A 247 -11.97 -10.73 8.46
C PRO A 247 -12.96 -11.10 9.57
N VAL A 248 -13.41 -10.13 10.39
CA VAL A 248 -14.37 -10.36 11.49
C VAL A 248 -15.73 -10.83 10.97
N ILE A 249 -16.32 -10.09 10.02
CA ILE A 249 -17.64 -10.37 9.47
C ILE A 249 -17.63 -11.65 8.63
N THR A 250 -16.65 -11.78 7.72
CA THR A 250 -16.60 -12.94 6.84
C THR A 250 -16.39 -14.24 7.61
N ARG A 251 -15.62 -14.20 8.69
CA ARG A 251 -15.42 -15.35 9.58
C ARG A 251 -16.71 -15.68 10.35
N ARG A 252 -17.42 -14.68 10.85
CA ARG A 252 -18.66 -14.88 11.61
C ARG A 252 -19.79 -15.41 10.72
N GLU A 253 -19.98 -14.80 9.53
CA GLU A 253 -21.13 -15.10 8.66
C GLU A 253 -20.92 -16.36 7.80
N PHE A 254 -19.66 -16.69 7.46
CA PHE A 254 -19.35 -17.79 6.54
C PHE A 254 -18.53 -18.91 7.18
N GLU A 255 -18.20 -18.80 8.47
CA GLU A 255 -17.44 -19.79 9.25
C GLU A 255 -16.09 -20.19 8.62
N THR A 256 -15.49 -19.27 7.81
CA THR A 256 -14.24 -19.53 7.09
C THR A 256 -13.41 -18.27 6.91
N ASN A 257 -12.08 -18.44 6.88
CA ASN A 257 -11.15 -17.37 6.54
C ASN A 257 -10.96 -17.21 5.01
N ASN A 258 -11.53 -18.12 4.20
CA ASN A 258 -11.32 -18.13 2.75
C ASN A 258 -11.92 -16.89 2.08
N VAL A 259 -13.09 -16.46 2.53
CA VAL A 259 -13.79 -15.30 1.95
C VAL A 259 -12.96 -14.03 2.16
N PHE A 260 -12.38 -13.83 3.35
CA PHE A 260 -11.45 -12.73 3.61
C PHE A 260 -10.26 -12.76 2.66
N ALA A 261 -9.58 -13.89 2.60
CA ALA A 261 -8.38 -14.06 1.80
C ALA A 261 -8.65 -13.91 0.29
N LEU A 262 -9.74 -14.51 -0.22
CA LEU A 262 -10.16 -14.36 -1.62
C LEU A 262 -10.56 -12.93 -1.93
N SER A 263 -11.28 -12.24 -1.05
CA SER A 263 -11.65 -10.83 -1.23
C SER A 263 -10.42 -9.93 -1.40
N ALA A 264 -9.39 -10.09 -0.55
CA ALA A 264 -8.13 -9.37 -0.67
C ALA A 264 -7.38 -9.68 -1.99
N SER A 265 -7.38 -10.96 -2.41
CA SER A 265 -6.73 -11.37 -3.66
C SER A 265 -7.45 -10.84 -4.90
N VAL A 266 -8.79 -10.94 -4.95
CA VAL A 266 -9.55 -10.46 -6.11
C VAL A 266 -9.62 -8.95 -6.19
N PHE A 267 -9.55 -8.23 -5.06
CA PHE A 267 -9.38 -6.77 -5.04
C PHE A 267 -8.11 -6.37 -5.78
N SER A 268 -7.00 -7.02 -5.45
CA SER A 268 -5.72 -6.76 -6.10
C SER A 268 -5.74 -7.12 -7.59
N LEU A 269 -6.36 -8.25 -7.95
CA LEU A 269 -6.56 -8.64 -9.35
C LEU A 269 -7.41 -7.60 -10.09
N GLY A 270 -8.50 -7.14 -9.47
CA GLY A 270 -9.34 -6.06 -9.99
C GLY A 270 -8.55 -4.79 -10.26
N ALA A 271 -7.68 -4.38 -9.33
CA ALA A 271 -6.85 -3.18 -9.46
C ALA A 271 -5.91 -3.25 -10.68
N ILE A 272 -5.32 -4.42 -10.96
CA ILE A 272 -4.52 -4.63 -12.17
C ILE A 272 -5.38 -4.54 -13.43
N ILE A 273 -6.47 -5.28 -13.47
CA ILE A 273 -7.38 -5.27 -14.63
C ILE A 273 -7.89 -3.85 -14.88
N GLY A 274 -8.27 -3.14 -13.83
CA GLY A 274 -8.68 -1.74 -13.90
C GLY A 274 -7.58 -0.82 -14.45
N ALA A 275 -6.34 -0.97 -14.00
CA ALA A 275 -5.21 -0.21 -14.50
C ALA A 275 -4.93 -0.53 -15.99
N LEU A 276 -4.98 -1.79 -16.41
CA LEU A 276 -4.81 -2.20 -17.80
C LEU A 276 -5.93 -1.65 -18.70
N ILE A 277 -7.17 -1.68 -18.21
CA ILE A 277 -8.32 -1.08 -18.91
C ILE A 277 -8.11 0.42 -19.07
N SER A 278 -7.60 1.11 -18.04
CA SER A 278 -7.38 2.56 -18.08
C SER A 278 -6.41 3.00 -19.18
N LEU A 279 -5.45 2.15 -19.56
CA LEU A 279 -4.53 2.41 -20.69
C LEU A 279 -5.24 2.54 -22.03
N ARG A 280 -6.41 1.91 -22.17
CA ARG A 280 -7.20 1.94 -23.40
C ARG A 280 -8.36 2.93 -23.36
N LEU A 281 -8.69 3.44 -22.18
CA LEU A 281 -9.80 4.35 -22.01
C LEU A 281 -9.43 5.78 -22.44
N LYS A 282 -10.14 6.30 -23.40
CA LYS A 282 -10.03 7.70 -23.86
C LYS A 282 -11.11 8.54 -23.20
N ILE A 283 -10.79 9.14 -22.04
CA ILE A 283 -11.78 9.84 -21.23
C ILE A 283 -11.51 11.34 -21.30
N LYS A 284 -12.48 12.10 -21.81
CA LYS A 284 -12.38 13.55 -21.96
C LYS A 284 -12.32 14.25 -20.60
N HIS A 285 -13.19 13.87 -19.66
CA HIS A 285 -13.28 14.44 -18.32
C HIS A 285 -12.69 13.46 -17.29
N GLN A 286 -11.36 13.39 -17.22
CA GLN A 286 -10.63 12.44 -16.38
C GLN A 286 -10.97 12.59 -14.90
N GLY A 287 -11.00 13.82 -14.37
CA GLY A 287 -11.29 14.07 -12.96
C GLY A 287 -12.67 13.57 -12.54
N GLN A 288 -13.72 13.84 -13.34
CA GLN A 288 -15.07 13.36 -13.05
C GLN A 288 -15.13 11.82 -13.07
N PHE A 289 -14.55 11.21 -14.11
CA PHE A 289 -14.54 9.75 -14.22
C PHE A 289 -13.83 9.10 -13.04
N CYS A 290 -12.65 9.58 -12.66
CA CYS A 290 -11.88 9.03 -11.55
C CYS A 290 -12.66 9.09 -10.23
N ILE A 291 -13.29 10.23 -9.92
CA ILE A 291 -14.08 10.39 -8.70
C ILE A 291 -15.28 9.46 -8.69
N LEU A 292 -16.01 9.34 -9.80
CA LEU A 292 -17.19 8.45 -9.89
C LEU A 292 -16.80 6.98 -9.78
N VAL A 293 -15.69 6.59 -10.40
CA VAL A 293 -15.17 5.23 -10.31
C VAL A 293 -14.65 4.95 -8.90
N PHE A 294 -13.95 5.90 -8.27
CA PHE A 294 -13.47 5.75 -6.89
C PHE A 294 -14.62 5.63 -5.87
N ALA A 295 -15.79 6.23 -6.15
CA ALA A 295 -16.99 6.05 -5.32
C ALA A 295 -17.46 4.58 -5.23
N LEU A 296 -17.08 3.72 -6.20
CA LEU A 296 -17.40 2.29 -6.18
C LEU A 296 -16.72 1.55 -5.00
N LEU A 297 -15.70 2.12 -4.38
CA LEU A 297 -15.14 1.57 -3.12
C LEU A 297 -16.20 1.40 -2.04
N ALA A 298 -17.26 2.24 -2.03
CA ALA A 298 -18.38 2.08 -1.09
C ALA A 298 -19.09 0.72 -1.19
N THR A 299 -18.94 0.00 -2.31
CA THR A 299 -19.55 -1.34 -2.47
C THR A 299 -18.98 -2.37 -1.50
N THR A 300 -17.72 -2.22 -1.06
CA THR A 300 -17.10 -3.14 -0.10
C THR A 300 -17.75 -3.06 1.26
N THR A 301 -17.87 -1.86 1.84
CA THR A 301 -18.54 -1.64 3.12
C THR A 301 -20.03 -1.94 3.05
N LEU A 302 -20.69 -1.69 1.91
CA LEU A 302 -22.07 -2.05 1.71
C LEU A 302 -22.26 -3.57 1.64
N ALA A 303 -21.36 -4.30 0.98
CA ALA A 303 -21.38 -5.77 0.95
C ALA A 303 -21.14 -6.38 2.33
N LEU A 304 -20.32 -5.75 3.18
CA LEU A 304 -20.13 -6.16 4.57
C LEU A 304 -21.34 -5.84 5.45
N ALA A 305 -22.08 -4.76 5.16
CA ALA A 305 -23.34 -4.46 5.86
C ALA A 305 -24.46 -5.47 5.55
N PHE A 306 -24.40 -6.12 4.38
CA PHE A 306 -25.37 -7.09 3.88
C PHE A 306 -24.66 -8.35 3.33
N PRO A 307 -24.02 -9.15 4.19
CA PRO A 307 -23.21 -10.30 3.76
C PRO A 307 -24.09 -11.51 3.42
N PHE A 308 -25.02 -11.36 2.46
CA PHE A 308 -25.97 -12.42 2.09
C PHE A 308 -25.29 -13.64 1.44
N SER A 309 -24.12 -13.47 0.85
CA SER A 309 -23.39 -14.55 0.17
C SER A 309 -21.91 -14.22 0.08
N PRO A 310 -21.00 -15.23 0.21
CA PRO A 310 -19.57 -15.05 0.00
C PRO A 310 -19.25 -14.45 -1.37
N TYR A 311 -20.00 -14.85 -2.40
CA TYR A 311 -19.79 -14.35 -3.78
C TYR A 311 -20.10 -12.87 -3.94
N ILE A 312 -21.08 -12.33 -3.18
CA ILE A 312 -21.40 -10.89 -3.18
C ILE A 312 -20.24 -10.10 -2.57
N VAL A 313 -19.71 -10.56 -1.45
CA VAL A 313 -18.56 -9.91 -0.81
C VAL A 313 -17.35 -9.94 -1.74
N ILE A 314 -16.98 -11.12 -2.25
CA ILE A 314 -15.84 -11.28 -3.18
C ILE A 314 -16.03 -10.41 -4.43
N GLY A 315 -17.24 -10.40 -5.01
CA GLY A 315 -17.58 -9.59 -6.19
C GLY A 315 -17.48 -8.09 -5.93
N ALA A 316 -17.92 -7.60 -4.77
CA ALA A 316 -17.80 -6.21 -4.36
C ALA A 316 -16.33 -5.77 -4.22
N TYR A 317 -15.47 -6.63 -3.64
CA TYR A 317 -14.03 -6.37 -3.55
C TYR A 317 -13.34 -6.38 -4.91
N PHE A 318 -13.75 -7.26 -5.83
CA PHE A 318 -13.27 -7.22 -7.21
C PHE A 318 -13.65 -5.91 -7.91
N LEU A 319 -14.90 -5.49 -7.78
CA LEU A 319 -15.41 -4.24 -8.35
C LEU A 319 -14.70 -3.01 -7.78
N ALA A 320 -14.47 -2.99 -6.46
CA ALA A 320 -13.70 -1.97 -5.79
C ALA A 320 -12.25 -1.93 -6.29
N GLY A 321 -11.61 -3.09 -6.45
CA GLY A 321 -10.28 -3.20 -7.07
C GLY A 321 -10.25 -2.62 -8.48
N LEU A 322 -11.22 -2.95 -9.33
CA LEU A 322 -11.34 -2.38 -10.68
C LEU A 322 -11.40 -0.85 -10.67
N SER A 323 -11.88 -0.24 -9.60
CA SER A 323 -12.00 1.22 -9.48
C SER A 323 -10.68 1.89 -9.08
N VAL A 324 -9.87 1.24 -8.26
CA VAL A 324 -8.61 1.80 -7.75
C VAL A 324 -7.54 1.90 -8.84
N GLY A 325 -7.47 0.92 -9.74
CA GLY A 325 -6.49 0.91 -10.81
C GLY A 325 -6.51 2.15 -11.71
N PRO A 326 -7.66 2.52 -12.29
CA PRO A 326 -7.82 3.78 -13.04
C PRO A 326 -7.54 5.02 -12.20
N TRP A 327 -7.99 5.07 -10.95
CA TRP A 327 -7.74 6.17 -10.03
C TRP A 327 -6.24 6.45 -9.90
N GLU A 328 -5.44 5.44 -9.55
CA GLU A 328 -4.00 5.58 -9.38
C GLU A 328 -3.29 6.02 -10.67
N ALA A 329 -3.69 5.43 -11.82
CA ALA A 329 -3.09 5.76 -13.11
C ALA A 329 -3.34 7.21 -13.52
N PHE A 330 -4.58 7.66 -13.39
CA PHE A 330 -4.95 9.03 -13.76
C PHE A 330 -4.45 10.07 -12.77
N TRP A 331 -4.43 9.74 -11.46
CA TRP A 331 -3.83 10.58 -10.44
C TRP A 331 -2.35 10.85 -10.73
N ALA A 332 -1.57 9.79 -10.95
CA ALA A 332 -0.15 9.93 -11.27
C ALA A 332 0.07 10.77 -12.54
N ALA A 333 -0.70 10.53 -13.59
CA ALA A 333 -0.62 11.29 -14.83
C ALA A 333 -1.01 12.77 -14.63
N ALA A 334 -2.00 13.06 -13.79
CA ALA A 334 -2.42 14.43 -13.50
C ALA A 334 -1.34 15.20 -12.73
N VAL A 335 -0.75 14.60 -11.69
CA VAL A 335 0.35 15.21 -10.93
C VAL A 335 1.57 15.43 -11.82
N GLN A 336 1.96 14.46 -12.65
CA GLN A 336 3.09 14.60 -13.57
C GLN A 336 2.89 15.72 -14.61
N ARG A 337 1.66 16.01 -14.98
CA ARG A 337 1.33 17.07 -15.95
C ARG A 337 1.26 18.45 -15.33
N GLU A 338 0.68 18.58 -14.14
CA GLU A 338 0.35 19.86 -13.51
C GLU A 338 1.44 20.36 -12.54
N VAL A 339 2.35 19.47 -12.11
CA VAL A 339 3.41 19.78 -11.15
C VAL A 339 4.76 19.82 -11.85
N PRO A 340 5.59 20.86 -11.66
CA PRO A 340 6.97 20.91 -12.17
C PRO A 340 7.75 19.65 -11.74
N GLN A 341 8.60 19.15 -12.64
CA GLN A 341 9.32 17.87 -12.47
C GLN A 341 10.13 17.84 -11.17
N GLU A 342 10.73 18.96 -10.77
CA GLU A 342 11.54 19.11 -9.55
C GLU A 342 10.73 18.92 -8.25
N LEU A 343 9.42 19.19 -8.30
CA LEU A 343 8.51 19.13 -7.15
C LEU A 343 7.68 17.83 -7.12
N GLN A 344 7.62 17.05 -8.21
CA GLN A 344 6.77 15.86 -8.30
C GLN A 344 7.05 14.85 -7.19
N GLY A 345 8.32 14.55 -6.92
CA GLY A 345 8.71 13.64 -5.85
C GLY A 345 8.24 14.08 -4.47
N ARG A 346 8.34 15.40 -4.19
CA ARG A 346 7.88 15.99 -2.93
C ARG A 346 6.36 15.96 -2.81
N VAL A 347 5.65 16.27 -3.90
CA VAL A 347 4.17 16.19 -3.94
C VAL A 347 3.68 14.77 -3.74
N PHE A 348 4.27 13.77 -4.40
CA PHE A 348 3.91 12.36 -4.19
C PHE A 348 4.22 11.88 -2.77
N SER A 349 5.29 12.36 -2.14
CA SER A 349 5.59 12.05 -0.75
C SER A 349 4.55 12.64 0.21
N VAL A 350 4.18 13.90 0.01
CA VAL A 350 3.13 14.57 0.80
C VAL A 350 1.76 13.92 0.56
N ASP A 351 1.46 13.53 -0.68
CA ASP A 351 0.24 12.79 -1.01
C ASP A 351 0.19 11.46 -0.26
N HIS A 352 1.22 10.63 -0.37
CA HIS A 352 1.25 9.35 0.32
C HIS A 352 1.10 9.49 1.84
N MET A 353 1.86 10.40 2.46
CA MET A 353 1.76 10.67 3.90
C MET A 353 0.38 11.22 4.27
N GLY A 354 -0.10 12.23 3.55
CA GLY A 354 -1.38 12.88 3.85
C GLY A 354 -2.56 11.94 3.67
N SER A 355 -2.60 11.20 2.57
CA SER A 355 -3.69 10.27 2.25
C SER A 355 -3.77 9.09 3.22
N THR A 356 -2.63 8.61 3.74
CA THR A 356 -2.59 7.43 4.62
C THR A 356 -2.56 7.73 6.12
N ALA A 357 -2.29 8.99 6.50
CA ALA A 357 -2.05 9.40 7.90
C ALA A 357 -3.20 9.02 8.86
N LEU A 358 -4.44 9.05 8.40
CA LEU A 358 -5.61 8.78 9.25
C LEU A 358 -6.02 7.29 9.27
N ILE A 359 -5.44 6.42 8.45
CA ILE A 359 -5.78 4.99 8.43
C ILE A 359 -5.65 4.33 9.80
N PRO A 360 -4.57 4.53 10.60
CA PRO A 360 -4.44 3.94 11.92
C PRO A 360 -5.58 4.34 12.86
N LEU A 361 -6.01 5.59 12.77
CA LEU A 361 -7.13 6.08 13.56
C LEU A 361 -8.43 5.35 13.20
N GLY A 362 -8.68 5.15 11.90
CA GLY A 362 -9.81 4.35 11.42
C GLY A 362 -9.78 2.92 11.96
N MET A 363 -8.62 2.26 11.92
CA MET A 363 -8.45 0.89 12.45
C MET A 363 -8.75 0.79 13.95
N VAL A 364 -8.29 1.75 14.74
CA VAL A 364 -8.50 1.76 16.20
C VAL A 364 -9.95 2.09 16.56
N LEU A 365 -10.55 3.04 15.85
CA LEU A 365 -11.90 3.54 16.17
C LEU A 365 -13.01 2.61 15.68
N VAL A 366 -12.77 1.73 14.70
CA VAL A 366 -13.82 0.92 14.09
C VAL A 366 -14.52 -0.01 15.09
N GLY A 367 -13.78 -0.67 15.99
CA GLY A 367 -14.35 -1.54 17.01
C GLY A 367 -15.29 -0.79 17.97
N PRO A 368 -14.82 0.27 18.65
CA PRO A 368 -15.69 1.13 19.49
C PRO A 368 -16.88 1.74 18.74
N ALA A 369 -16.67 2.16 17.48
CA ALA A 369 -17.75 2.73 16.67
C ALA A 369 -18.80 1.69 16.30
N ALA A 370 -18.40 0.47 15.95
CA ALA A 370 -19.31 -0.63 15.67
C ALA A 370 -20.14 -1.03 16.89
N GLU A 371 -19.56 -0.95 18.08
CA GLU A 371 -20.26 -1.21 19.35
C GLU A 371 -21.28 -0.09 19.67
N PHE A 372 -20.90 1.17 19.45
CA PHE A 372 -21.75 2.32 19.77
C PHE A 372 -22.90 2.54 18.78
N PHE A 373 -22.62 2.50 17.48
CA PHE A 373 -23.60 2.78 16.44
C PHE A 373 -24.32 1.52 15.95
N GLY A 374 -23.79 0.34 16.26
CA GLY A 374 -24.12 -0.90 15.59
C GLY A 374 -23.30 -1.07 14.31
N GLU A 375 -22.84 -2.28 14.05
CA GLU A 375 -21.97 -2.61 12.91
C GLU A 375 -22.61 -2.27 11.56
N LYS A 376 -23.84 -2.73 11.33
CA LYS A 376 -24.55 -2.53 10.06
C LYS A 376 -24.87 -1.05 9.77
N PRO A 377 -25.46 -0.25 10.71
CA PRO A 377 -25.66 1.18 10.49
C PRO A 377 -24.37 1.93 10.26
N MET A 378 -23.28 1.58 10.97
CA MET A 378 -21.96 2.18 10.78
C MET A 378 -21.42 1.92 9.36
N LEU A 379 -21.47 0.68 8.87
CA LEU A 379 -21.02 0.32 7.52
C LEU A 379 -21.81 1.03 6.43
N ILE A 380 -23.13 1.14 6.59
CA ILE A 380 -23.98 1.92 5.68
C ILE A 380 -23.60 3.41 5.73
N GLY A 381 -23.41 3.95 6.94
CA GLY A 381 -22.98 5.34 7.14
C GLY A 381 -21.65 5.65 6.46
N VAL A 382 -20.67 4.75 6.60
CA VAL A 382 -19.37 4.84 5.92
C VAL A 382 -19.51 4.82 4.41
N SER A 383 -20.35 3.91 3.86
CA SER A 383 -20.63 3.84 2.42
C SER A 383 -21.21 5.17 1.90
N ILE A 384 -22.23 5.69 2.58
CA ILE A 384 -22.87 6.96 2.21
C ILE A 384 -21.87 8.11 2.31
N LEU A 385 -21.14 8.20 3.41
CA LEU A 385 -20.15 9.26 3.64
C LEU A 385 -19.07 9.24 2.56
N HIS A 386 -18.56 8.07 2.18
CA HIS A 386 -17.56 7.92 1.11
C HIS A 386 -18.10 8.47 -0.23
N VAL A 387 -19.33 8.11 -0.61
CA VAL A 387 -19.97 8.61 -1.82
C VAL A 387 -20.17 10.12 -1.76
N LEU A 388 -20.65 10.64 -0.63
CA LEU A 388 -20.86 12.09 -0.44
C LEU A 388 -19.55 12.88 -0.51
N ILE A 389 -18.48 12.39 0.12
CA ILE A 389 -17.15 13.00 0.02
C ILE A 389 -16.67 12.98 -1.44
N SER A 390 -16.80 11.84 -2.13
CA SER A 390 -16.43 11.72 -3.55
C SER A 390 -17.17 12.76 -4.41
N LEU A 391 -18.49 12.88 -4.26
CA LEU A 391 -19.28 13.84 -5.02
C LEU A 391 -18.97 15.29 -4.64
N SER A 392 -18.64 15.57 -3.37
CA SER A 392 -18.30 16.94 -2.92
C SER A 392 -17.02 17.48 -3.58
N VAL A 393 -16.04 16.61 -3.83
CA VAL A 393 -14.78 16.97 -4.48
C VAL A 393 -14.98 17.46 -5.92
N LEU A 394 -16.04 17.02 -6.60
CA LEU A 394 -16.39 17.49 -7.94
C LEU A 394 -16.77 18.98 -7.98
N LYS A 395 -17.03 19.61 -6.82
CA LYS A 395 -17.28 21.05 -6.71
C LYS A 395 -15.96 21.88 -6.72
N VAL A 396 -14.81 21.22 -6.50
CA VAL A 396 -13.52 21.91 -6.50
C VAL A 396 -13.10 22.21 -7.94
N THR A 397 -12.88 23.48 -8.21
CA THR A 397 -12.31 23.95 -9.50
C THR A 397 -10.95 23.29 -9.70
N GLY A 398 -10.71 22.69 -10.87
CA GLY A 398 -9.50 21.95 -11.17
C GLY A 398 -9.67 20.43 -11.09
N VAL A 399 -10.51 19.89 -10.18
CA VAL A 399 -10.84 18.45 -10.18
C VAL A 399 -11.83 18.13 -11.29
N ARG A 400 -12.92 18.89 -11.38
CA ARG A 400 -13.93 18.73 -12.43
C ARG A 400 -13.38 19.00 -13.83
N ASP A 401 -12.51 19.99 -13.95
CA ASP A 401 -12.01 20.49 -15.22
C ASP A 401 -10.74 19.78 -15.69
N LEU A 402 -10.26 18.78 -14.96
CA LEU A 402 -9.10 17.97 -15.32
C LEU A 402 -9.40 17.19 -16.61
N LYS A 403 -8.84 17.67 -17.74
CA LYS A 403 -9.07 17.11 -19.07
C LYS A 403 -7.80 16.46 -19.59
N MET A 404 -7.97 15.49 -20.48
CA MET A 404 -6.87 14.94 -21.26
C MET A 404 -6.36 16.01 -22.24
N PRO A 405 -5.03 16.14 -22.46
CA PRO A 405 -4.50 17.08 -23.46
C PRO A 405 -5.06 16.81 -24.86
N GLU A 406 -5.34 17.87 -25.62
CA GLU A 406 -5.84 17.74 -27.00
C GLU A 406 -4.83 17.03 -27.92
N SER A 407 -3.54 17.17 -27.65
CA SER A 407 -2.48 16.44 -28.36
C SER A 407 -2.63 14.92 -28.33
N PHE A 408 -3.19 14.36 -27.25
CA PHE A 408 -3.46 12.93 -27.14
C PHE A 408 -4.57 12.47 -28.09
N TRP A 409 -5.58 13.32 -28.31
CA TRP A 409 -6.67 13.02 -29.26
C TRP A 409 -6.21 13.10 -30.69
N ASN A 410 -5.35 14.08 -31.00
CA ASN A 410 -4.85 14.30 -32.37
C ASN A 410 -3.86 13.23 -32.83
N SER A 411 -3.01 12.70 -31.93
CA SER A 411 -2.07 11.62 -32.26
C SER A 411 -2.78 10.30 -32.55
N SER A 412 -3.88 10.02 -31.88
CA SER A 412 -4.64 8.77 -32.06
C SER A 412 -5.61 8.79 -33.24
N GLN A 413 -6.04 9.98 -33.71
CA GLN A 413 -6.79 10.11 -34.95
C GLN A 413 -5.88 9.99 -36.18
N GLY A 414 -4.63 10.47 -36.09
CA GLY A 414 -3.67 10.39 -37.18
C GLY A 414 -3.22 8.96 -37.53
N GLU A 415 -3.20 8.05 -36.55
CA GLU A 415 -2.86 6.64 -36.79
C GLU A 415 -4.02 5.78 -37.32
N GLN A 416 -5.27 6.14 -36.97
CA GLN A 416 -6.46 5.44 -37.49
C GLN A 416 -6.80 5.80 -38.94
N LEU A 417 -6.34 6.95 -39.42
CA LEU A 417 -6.49 7.36 -40.82
C LEU A 417 -5.39 6.83 -41.73
N LYS A 418 -4.36 6.20 -41.18
CA LYS A 418 -3.25 5.56 -41.93
C LYS A 418 -3.34 4.02 -42.03
N ARG A 419 -4.39 3.43 -41.46
CA ARG A 419 -4.77 2.01 -41.64
C ARG A 419 -6.11 1.89 -42.39
#